data_2c1e00d5a727ad9312a3964b239b2c3e
#
_entry.id   2c1e00d5a727ad9312a3964b239b2c3e
#
_cell.length_a   1.000
_cell.length_b   1.000
_cell.length_c   1.000
_cell.angle_alpha   90.00
_cell.angle_beta   90.00
_cell.angle_gamma   90.00
#
_symmetry.space_group_name_H-M   'P 1'
#
loop_
_entity.id
_entity.type
_entity.pdbx_description
1 polymer ?
#
loop_
_entity_poly.entity_id
_entity_poly.type
_entity_poly.pdbx_seq_one_letter_code
_entity_poly.pdbx_strand_id
1 'polypeptide(L)'
;MRTQTREIQTHLTPQKAFEILAEGNRRFVSNLRLNRNLLQQVNETSDGQFPFAIVLSCIDSRTGAELIFDQGLGDIFSARVAGNVVNEDVLGSMEFACQVAGSKLIVVLGHTKCGAVKGACQHVHLGHLTGLLNKISPAVHDVERAGGADLPAAEFVERVALENTRQQMRAILERSPILEHLFTEGRIGIVGGMYSVDTGEVTFFEQAFQTPAPAAAMAAAR
;
A
#
# COMPACT_ATOMS: atom_id res chain seq x y z
N MET A 1 16.12 14.29 -11.30
CA MET A 1 14.86 14.64 -10.58
C MET A 1 15.24 14.89 -9.13
N ARG A 2 14.78 15.96 -8.51
CA ARG A 2 15.09 16.30 -7.12
C ARG A 2 14.32 15.38 -6.17
N THR A 3 14.88 15.09 -5.00
CA THR A 3 14.22 14.37 -3.91
C THR A 3 13.03 15.18 -3.36
N GLN A 4 12.13 14.50 -2.65
CA GLN A 4 11.05 15.17 -1.94
C GLN A 4 11.61 16.10 -0.86
N THR A 5 11.02 17.28 -0.72
CA THR A 5 11.34 18.24 0.33
C THR A 5 10.15 18.40 1.27
N ARG A 6 10.40 18.89 2.49
CA ARG A 6 9.34 19.22 3.47
C ARG A 6 8.27 20.14 2.85
N GLU A 7 8.69 21.13 2.10
CA GLU A 7 7.79 22.10 1.45
C GLU A 7 6.87 21.39 0.45
N ILE A 8 7.43 20.57 -0.46
CA ILE A 8 6.65 19.81 -1.45
C ILE A 8 5.68 18.87 -0.73
N GLN A 9 6.16 18.07 0.25
CA GLN A 9 5.33 17.13 0.99
C GLN A 9 4.17 17.82 1.72
N THR A 10 4.41 18.99 2.32
CA THR A 10 3.38 19.73 3.07
C THR A 10 2.20 20.15 2.18
N HIS A 11 2.48 20.51 0.92
CA HIS A 11 1.45 20.94 -0.04
C HIS A 11 0.81 19.79 -0.83
N LEU A 12 1.31 18.55 -0.67
CA LEU A 12 0.70 17.41 -1.32
C LEU A 12 -0.63 17.03 -0.66
N THR A 13 -1.63 16.77 -1.49
CA THR A 13 -2.88 16.14 -1.09
C THR A 13 -2.78 14.62 -1.24
N PRO A 14 -3.62 13.83 -0.55
CA PRO A 14 -3.69 12.39 -0.75
C PRO A 14 -3.96 12.01 -2.21
N GLN A 15 -4.86 12.73 -2.88
CA GLN A 15 -5.15 12.52 -4.29
C GLN A 15 -3.92 12.76 -5.17
N LYS A 16 -3.14 13.82 -4.91
CA LYS A 16 -1.94 14.10 -5.69
C LYS A 16 -0.84 13.07 -5.47
N ALA A 17 -0.70 12.57 -4.22
CA ALA A 17 0.20 11.46 -3.91
C ALA A 17 -0.17 10.18 -4.70
N PHE A 18 -1.46 9.87 -4.80
CA PHE A 18 -1.95 8.76 -5.63
C PHE A 18 -1.61 8.95 -7.11
N GLU A 19 -1.87 10.14 -7.67
CA GLU A 19 -1.57 10.44 -9.09
C GLU A 19 -0.08 10.26 -9.42
N ILE A 20 0.82 10.63 -8.51
CA ILE A 20 2.27 10.44 -8.68
C ILE A 20 2.61 8.95 -8.81
N LEU A 21 2.04 8.09 -7.95
CA LEU A 21 2.28 6.64 -8.01
C LEU A 21 1.66 6.01 -9.27
N ALA A 22 0.43 6.38 -9.61
CA ALA A 22 -0.25 5.88 -10.80
C ALA A 22 0.52 6.25 -12.08
N GLU A 23 1.01 7.49 -12.18
CA GLU A 23 1.86 7.93 -13.30
C GLU A 23 3.22 7.21 -13.31
N GLY A 24 3.79 6.96 -12.12
CA GLY A 24 5.02 6.20 -11.98
C GLY A 24 4.89 4.77 -12.50
N ASN A 25 3.77 4.09 -12.21
CA ASN A 25 3.53 2.76 -12.77
C ASN A 25 3.34 2.79 -14.30
N ARG A 26 2.65 3.80 -14.85
CA ARG A 26 2.56 3.97 -16.31
C ARG A 26 3.94 4.10 -16.97
N ARG A 27 4.86 4.88 -16.37
CA ARG A 27 6.24 4.98 -16.86
C ARG A 27 6.98 3.65 -16.75
N PHE A 28 6.81 2.92 -15.64
CA PHE A 28 7.42 1.61 -15.45
C PHE A 28 7.00 0.61 -16.55
N VAL A 29 5.69 0.48 -16.78
CA VAL A 29 5.12 -0.43 -17.80
C VAL A 29 5.58 -0.04 -19.21
N SER A 30 5.67 1.26 -19.50
CA SER A 30 6.12 1.78 -20.80
C SER A 30 7.64 1.75 -20.96
N ASN A 31 8.40 1.28 -19.95
CA ASN A 31 9.87 1.33 -19.91
C ASN A 31 10.45 2.76 -20.10
N LEU A 32 9.72 3.76 -19.61
CA LEU A 32 10.06 5.20 -19.69
C LEU A 32 10.43 5.76 -18.31
N ARG A 33 11.11 4.97 -17.48
CA ARG A 33 11.51 5.36 -16.13
C ARG A 33 12.35 6.64 -16.15
N LEU A 34 12.15 7.45 -15.11
CA LEU A 34 12.93 8.68 -14.93
C LEU A 34 14.41 8.34 -14.63
N ASN A 35 15.30 9.06 -15.28
CA ASN A 35 16.73 8.94 -14.98
C ASN A 35 17.02 9.65 -13.65
N ARG A 36 17.44 8.88 -12.64
CA ARG A 36 17.77 9.37 -11.29
C ARG A 36 19.25 9.12 -11.01
N ASN A 37 19.92 10.13 -10.50
CA ASN A 37 21.21 9.93 -9.84
C ASN A 37 20.97 9.50 -8.39
N LEU A 38 20.97 8.19 -8.16
CA LEU A 38 20.65 7.63 -6.83
C LEU A 38 21.67 8.05 -5.77
N LEU A 39 22.95 8.18 -6.11
CA LEU A 39 23.98 8.63 -5.15
C LEU A 39 23.78 10.10 -4.77
N GLN A 40 23.34 10.94 -5.69
CA GLN A 40 22.94 12.31 -5.38
C GLN A 40 21.73 12.31 -4.44
N GLN A 41 20.72 11.44 -4.67
CA GLN A 41 19.57 11.32 -3.78
C GLN A 41 19.97 10.84 -2.37
N VAL A 42 20.95 9.93 -2.24
CA VAL A 42 21.53 9.57 -0.93
C VAL A 42 22.03 10.81 -0.21
N ASN A 43 22.80 11.65 -0.89
CA ASN A 43 23.35 12.88 -0.29
C ASN A 43 22.22 13.89 0.07
N GLU A 44 21.24 14.06 -0.81
CA GLU A 44 20.12 14.99 -0.60
C GLU A 44 19.18 14.57 0.54
N THR A 45 19.13 13.27 0.88
CA THR A 45 18.28 12.74 1.94
C THR A 45 19.04 12.42 3.24
N SER A 46 20.35 12.71 3.31
CA SER A 46 21.19 12.39 4.48
C SER A 46 20.71 13.08 5.76
N ASP A 47 20.28 14.33 5.66
CA ASP A 47 19.84 15.15 6.80
C ASP A 47 18.34 15.03 7.12
N GLY A 48 17.58 14.29 6.31
CA GLY A 48 16.15 14.09 6.51
C GLY A 48 15.44 13.53 5.28
N GLN A 49 14.28 12.94 5.52
CA GLN A 49 13.44 12.35 4.48
C GLN A 49 12.01 12.85 4.59
N PHE A 50 11.34 13.03 3.45
CA PHE A 50 9.98 13.54 3.37
C PHE A 50 9.12 12.68 2.42
N PRO A 51 8.98 11.37 2.71
CA PRO A 51 8.22 10.47 1.84
C PRO A 51 6.75 10.87 1.77
N PHE A 52 6.18 10.85 0.58
CA PHE A 52 4.79 11.25 0.40
C PHE A 52 3.79 10.10 0.57
N ALA A 53 4.26 8.85 0.57
CA ALA A 53 3.41 7.67 0.72
C ALA A 53 4.12 6.54 1.48
N ILE A 54 3.32 5.60 2.00
CA ILE A 54 3.77 4.29 2.46
C ILE A 54 3.05 3.19 1.67
N VAL A 55 3.81 2.21 1.17
CA VAL A 55 3.30 1.07 0.41
C VAL A 55 3.48 -0.21 1.23
N LEU A 56 2.37 -0.88 1.56
CA LEU A 56 2.39 -2.25 2.08
C LEU A 56 2.31 -3.22 0.91
N SER A 57 3.34 -4.02 0.71
CA SER A 57 3.40 -5.03 -0.35
C SER A 57 3.91 -6.38 0.15
N CYS A 58 3.81 -7.40 -0.71
CA CYS A 58 4.37 -8.72 -0.43
C CYS A 58 5.91 -8.69 -0.42
N ILE A 59 6.53 -9.67 0.27
CA ILE A 59 7.97 -9.93 0.17
C ILE A 59 8.38 -10.53 -1.18
N ASP A 60 7.45 -10.86 -2.06
CA ASP A 60 7.74 -11.43 -3.39
C ASP A 60 8.78 -10.58 -4.10
N SER A 61 9.85 -11.23 -4.58
CA SER A 61 11.02 -10.55 -5.14
C SER A 61 10.72 -9.68 -6.38
N ARG A 62 9.56 -9.86 -6.99
CA ARG A 62 9.09 -9.12 -8.18
C ARG A 62 8.30 -7.86 -7.83
N THR A 63 7.98 -7.62 -6.53
CA THR A 63 7.07 -6.56 -6.07
C THR A 63 7.77 -5.41 -5.34
N GLY A 64 8.93 -4.98 -5.81
CA GLY A 64 9.62 -3.80 -5.27
C GLY A 64 8.88 -2.50 -5.58
N ALA A 65 8.27 -1.88 -4.57
CA ALA A 65 7.36 -0.74 -4.75
C ALA A 65 8.05 0.46 -5.42
N GLU A 66 9.30 0.76 -5.07
CA GLU A 66 10.07 1.86 -5.65
C GLU A 66 10.27 1.67 -7.16
N LEU A 67 10.46 0.42 -7.61
CA LEU A 67 10.62 0.09 -9.03
C LEU A 67 9.29 0.16 -9.77
N ILE A 68 8.24 -0.47 -9.20
CA ILE A 68 6.90 -0.56 -9.80
C ILE A 68 6.29 0.83 -9.98
N PHE A 69 6.50 1.73 -9.02
CA PHE A 69 5.97 3.09 -9.05
C PHE A 69 6.97 4.13 -9.55
N ASP A 70 8.12 3.70 -10.06
CA ASP A 70 9.19 4.60 -10.54
C ASP A 70 9.47 5.74 -9.55
N GLN A 71 9.80 5.36 -8.29
CA GLN A 71 10.15 6.31 -7.24
C GLN A 71 11.63 6.24 -6.89
N GLY A 72 12.17 7.35 -6.37
CA GLY A 72 13.55 7.48 -5.95
C GLY A 72 13.73 7.22 -4.45
N LEU A 73 14.98 7.35 -3.99
CA LEU A 73 15.31 7.26 -2.56
C LEU A 73 14.68 8.43 -1.81
N GLY A 74 13.99 8.11 -0.70
CA GLY A 74 13.32 9.09 0.13
C GLY A 74 11.92 9.52 -0.35
N ASP A 75 11.43 9.01 -1.51
CA ASP A 75 10.12 9.38 -2.04
C ASP A 75 8.97 8.63 -1.35
N ILE A 76 9.17 7.35 -1.02
CA ILE A 76 8.16 6.50 -0.36
C ILE A 76 8.77 5.63 0.75
N PHE A 77 7.94 5.23 1.71
CA PHE A 77 8.23 4.12 2.61
C PHE A 77 7.73 2.80 2.00
N SER A 78 8.48 1.72 2.20
CA SER A 78 8.11 0.37 1.80
C SER A 78 8.00 -0.55 3.02
N ALA A 79 6.79 -0.98 3.37
CA ALA A 79 6.54 -2.05 4.33
C ALA A 79 6.27 -3.35 3.56
N ARG A 80 6.99 -4.43 3.89
CA ARG A 80 6.88 -5.68 3.14
C ARG A 80 6.73 -6.88 4.07
N VAL A 81 5.67 -7.65 3.83
CA VAL A 81 5.39 -8.90 4.52
C VAL A 81 4.66 -9.87 3.58
N ALA A 82 4.93 -11.17 3.67
CA ALA A 82 4.30 -12.17 2.79
C ALA A 82 2.76 -12.03 2.82
N GLY A 83 2.15 -11.98 1.63
CA GLY A 83 0.71 -11.77 1.48
C GLY A 83 0.21 -10.39 1.88
N ASN A 84 1.07 -9.38 1.96
CA ASN A 84 0.73 -7.98 2.31
C ASN A 84 -0.23 -7.85 3.51
N VAL A 85 -0.10 -8.73 4.52
CA VAL A 85 -0.96 -8.74 5.71
C VAL A 85 -0.57 -7.67 6.72
N VAL A 86 -1.55 -7.14 7.45
CA VAL A 86 -1.36 -6.15 8.51
C VAL A 86 -1.10 -6.83 9.85
N ASN A 87 -0.06 -6.39 10.55
CA ASN A 87 0.24 -6.74 11.93
C ASN A 87 0.61 -5.48 12.73
N GLU A 88 0.93 -5.62 14.00
CA GLU A 88 1.24 -4.51 14.90
C GLU A 88 2.45 -3.69 14.41
N ASP A 89 3.49 -4.34 13.92
CA ASP A 89 4.72 -3.67 13.43
C ASP A 89 4.46 -2.87 12.15
N VAL A 90 3.63 -3.42 11.25
CA VAL A 90 3.18 -2.73 10.03
C VAL A 90 2.31 -1.53 10.38
N LEU A 91 1.36 -1.67 11.33
CA LEU A 91 0.54 -0.55 11.80
C LEU A 91 1.39 0.56 12.41
N GLY A 92 2.29 0.21 13.34
CA GLY A 92 3.21 1.18 13.94
C GLY A 92 4.08 1.90 12.91
N SER A 93 4.53 1.18 11.87
CA SER A 93 5.27 1.78 10.76
C SER A 93 4.42 2.74 9.93
N MET A 94 3.13 2.43 9.70
CA MET A 94 2.20 3.30 9.01
C MET A 94 1.86 4.55 9.84
N GLU A 95 1.66 4.39 11.15
CA GLU A 95 1.47 5.51 12.08
C GLU A 95 2.68 6.45 12.08
N PHE A 96 3.89 5.89 12.17
CA PHE A 96 5.11 6.69 12.01
C PHE A 96 5.15 7.43 10.67
N ALA A 97 4.90 6.71 9.56
CA ALA A 97 4.94 7.29 8.23
C ALA A 97 3.93 8.45 8.07
N CYS A 98 2.69 8.27 8.54
CA CYS A 98 1.62 9.23 8.32
C CYS A 98 1.61 10.34 9.38
N GLN A 99 1.67 9.99 10.68
CA GLN A 99 1.54 10.95 11.77
C GLN A 99 2.84 11.70 12.04
N VAL A 100 4.01 11.02 11.98
CA VAL A 100 5.30 11.62 12.35
C VAL A 100 6.02 12.15 11.10
N ALA A 101 6.17 11.32 10.06
CA ALA A 101 6.92 11.70 8.86
C ALA A 101 6.07 12.47 7.83
N GLY A 102 4.75 12.50 7.96
CA GLY A 102 3.85 13.36 7.15
C GLY A 102 3.44 12.79 5.80
N SER A 103 3.57 11.48 5.58
CA SER A 103 3.07 10.80 4.37
C SER A 103 1.56 11.01 4.20
N LYS A 104 1.12 11.18 2.96
CA LYS A 104 -0.25 11.53 2.60
C LYS A 104 -1.08 10.34 2.11
N LEU A 105 -0.43 9.21 1.81
CA LEU A 105 -1.09 8.08 1.18
C LEU A 105 -0.58 6.77 1.75
N ILE A 106 -1.53 5.87 2.04
CA ILE A 106 -1.27 4.46 2.31
C ILE A 106 -1.71 3.67 1.08
N VAL A 107 -0.83 2.83 0.54
CA VAL A 107 -1.16 1.90 -0.55
C VAL A 107 -1.05 0.48 -0.02
N VAL A 108 -2.11 -0.32 -0.18
CA VAL A 108 -2.08 -1.77 0.04
C VAL A 108 -2.00 -2.44 -1.32
N LEU A 109 -0.84 -3.01 -1.63
CA LEU A 109 -0.53 -3.57 -2.93
C LEU A 109 -0.47 -5.11 -2.84
N GLY A 110 -1.54 -5.75 -3.31
CA GLY A 110 -1.54 -7.19 -3.62
C GLY A 110 -0.86 -7.45 -4.96
N HIS A 111 -0.68 -8.72 -5.30
CA HIS A 111 -0.14 -9.08 -6.60
C HIS A 111 -0.67 -10.44 -7.08
N THR A 112 -0.67 -10.64 -8.39
CA THR A 112 -1.03 -11.92 -8.99
C THR A 112 -0.02 -13.01 -8.66
N LYS A 113 -0.45 -14.27 -8.65
CA LYS A 113 0.38 -15.45 -8.39
C LYS A 113 1.11 -15.37 -7.04
N CYS A 114 0.45 -14.83 -6.00
CA CYS A 114 1.02 -14.70 -4.67
C CYS A 114 1.17 -16.06 -3.99
N GLY A 115 2.43 -16.42 -3.65
CA GLY A 115 2.72 -17.70 -2.98
C GLY A 115 2.10 -17.83 -1.60
N ALA A 116 2.04 -16.74 -0.82
CA ALA A 116 1.41 -16.74 0.51
C ALA A 116 -0.11 -16.94 0.42
N VAL A 117 -0.79 -16.24 -0.51
CA VAL A 117 -2.23 -16.43 -0.74
C VAL A 117 -2.52 -17.85 -1.20
N LYS A 118 -1.74 -18.38 -2.16
CA LYS A 118 -1.85 -19.78 -2.58
C LYS A 118 -1.68 -20.75 -1.41
N GLY A 119 -0.69 -20.50 -0.54
CA GLY A 119 -0.46 -21.31 0.65
C GLY A 119 -1.64 -21.27 1.63
N ALA A 120 -2.29 -20.11 1.81
CA ALA A 120 -3.50 -19.99 2.62
C ALA A 120 -4.68 -20.78 2.02
N CYS A 121 -4.92 -20.67 0.71
CA CYS A 121 -5.93 -21.45 -0.01
C CYS A 121 -5.70 -22.96 0.07
N GLN A 122 -4.46 -23.39 0.19
CA GLN A 122 -4.06 -24.80 0.30
C GLN A 122 -3.92 -25.28 1.76
N HIS A 123 -4.25 -24.44 2.76
CA HIS A 123 -4.13 -24.74 4.18
C HIS A 123 -2.73 -25.25 4.57
N VAL A 124 -1.68 -24.62 4.05
CA VAL A 124 -0.28 -25.01 4.33
C VAL A 124 0.06 -24.76 5.79
N HIS A 125 0.64 -25.76 6.47
CA HIS A 125 1.12 -25.67 7.83
C HIS A 125 2.65 -25.80 7.86
N LEU A 126 3.35 -24.74 8.28
CA LEU A 126 4.81 -24.73 8.38
C LEU A 126 5.28 -23.67 9.40
N GLY A 127 5.66 -24.09 10.59
CA GLY A 127 6.24 -23.20 11.61
C GLY A 127 5.51 -21.86 11.75
N HIS A 128 6.25 -20.77 11.73
CA HIS A 128 5.68 -19.41 11.82
C HIS A 128 4.87 -18.98 10.59
N LEU A 129 5.08 -19.63 9.43
CA LEU A 129 4.28 -19.37 8.23
C LEU A 129 2.80 -19.68 8.49
N THR A 130 2.47 -20.69 9.27
CA THR A 130 1.09 -21.02 9.65
C THR A 130 0.37 -19.81 10.25
N GLY A 131 0.97 -19.14 11.24
CA GLY A 131 0.38 -17.95 11.87
C GLY A 131 0.23 -16.76 10.90
N LEU A 132 1.13 -16.63 9.93
CA LEU A 132 1.03 -15.62 8.88
C LEU A 132 -0.12 -15.93 7.92
N LEU A 133 -0.22 -17.18 7.43
CA LEU A 133 -1.28 -17.60 6.51
C LEU A 133 -2.68 -17.50 7.13
N ASN A 134 -2.80 -17.74 8.45
CA ASN A 134 -4.05 -17.56 9.18
C ASN A 134 -4.60 -16.12 9.10
N LYS A 135 -3.76 -15.12 8.84
CA LYS A 135 -4.21 -13.73 8.62
C LYS A 135 -4.88 -13.53 7.24
N ILE A 136 -4.63 -14.45 6.30
CA ILE A 136 -5.24 -14.46 4.95
C ILE A 136 -6.51 -15.33 4.95
N SER A 137 -6.65 -16.29 5.86
CA SER A 137 -7.78 -17.23 5.91
C SER A 137 -9.17 -16.56 5.90
N PRO A 138 -9.40 -15.39 6.55
CA PRO A 138 -10.69 -14.70 6.42
C PRO A 138 -11.06 -14.40 4.97
N ALA A 139 -10.11 -13.99 4.14
CA ALA A 139 -10.35 -13.72 2.72
C ALA A 139 -10.66 -15.01 1.94
N VAL A 140 -10.03 -16.13 2.29
CA VAL A 140 -10.36 -17.45 1.71
C VAL A 140 -11.82 -17.78 1.97
N HIS A 141 -12.25 -17.71 3.25
CA HIS A 141 -13.62 -18.02 3.65
C HIS A 141 -14.66 -17.07 3.02
N ASP A 142 -14.32 -15.79 2.86
CA ASP A 142 -15.24 -14.83 2.23
C ASP A 142 -15.46 -15.13 0.76
N VAL A 143 -14.39 -15.49 0.03
CA VAL A 143 -14.50 -15.88 -1.38
C VAL A 143 -15.26 -17.20 -1.53
N GLU A 144 -15.04 -18.19 -0.65
CA GLU A 144 -15.79 -19.44 -0.65
C GLU A 144 -17.30 -19.19 -0.45
N ARG A 145 -17.66 -18.37 0.56
CA ARG A 145 -19.06 -18.03 0.87
C ARG A 145 -19.73 -17.24 -0.25
N ALA A 146 -18.97 -16.47 -1.01
CA ALA A 146 -19.45 -15.73 -2.18
C ALA A 146 -19.60 -16.59 -3.46
N GLY A 147 -19.52 -17.93 -3.33
CA GLY A 147 -19.66 -18.86 -4.44
C GLY A 147 -18.36 -19.11 -5.23
N GLY A 148 -17.22 -18.73 -4.64
CA GLY A 148 -15.92 -18.95 -5.28
C GLY A 148 -15.39 -20.39 -5.19
N ALA A 149 -16.02 -21.27 -4.41
CA ALA A 149 -15.52 -22.64 -4.17
C ALA A 149 -15.41 -23.49 -5.45
N ASP A 150 -16.27 -23.24 -6.43
CA ASP A 150 -16.32 -23.98 -7.70
C ASP A 150 -15.40 -23.38 -8.81
N LEU A 151 -14.66 -22.31 -8.49
CA LEU A 151 -13.76 -21.68 -9.44
C LEU A 151 -12.53 -22.56 -9.75
N PRO A 152 -11.94 -22.43 -10.94
CA PRO A 152 -10.61 -22.97 -11.21
C PRO A 152 -9.61 -22.48 -10.14
N ALA A 153 -8.74 -23.35 -9.65
CA ALA A 153 -7.83 -23.06 -8.53
C ALA A 153 -7.01 -21.76 -8.70
N ALA A 154 -6.56 -21.47 -9.92
CA ALA A 154 -5.81 -20.24 -10.19
C ALA A 154 -6.70 -19.00 -10.03
N GLU A 155 -7.93 -19.02 -10.55
CA GLU A 155 -8.89 -17.91 -10.43
C GLU A 155 -9.32 -17.71 -8.96
N PHE A 156 -9.53 -18.80 -8.23
CA PHE A 156 -9.82 -18.74 -6.80
C PHE A 156 -8.73 -17.99 -6.03
N VAL A 157 -7.45 -18.36 -6.26
CA VAL A 157 -6.30 -17.71 -5.61
C VAL A 157 -6.25 -16.21 -5.94
N GLU A 158 -6.51 -15.82 -7.19
CA GLU A 158 -6.52 -14.39 -7.59
C GLU A 158 -7.66 -13.62 -6.92
N ARG A 159 -8.85 -14.21 -6.78
CA ARG A 159 -9.98 -13.62 -6.06
C ARG A 159 -9.66 -13.45 -4.56
N VAL A 160 -9.05 -14.47 -3.96
CA VAL A 160 -8.59 -14.38 -2.56
C VAL A 160 -7.53 -13.29 -2.40
N ALA A 161 -6.59 -13.14 -3.33
CA ALA A 161 -5.58 -12.09 -3.26
C ALA A 161 -6.20 -10.69 -3.30
N LEU A 162 -7.21 -10.49 -4.16
CA LEU A 162 -7.97 -9.25 -4.25
C LEU A 162 -8.75 -8.97 -2.96
N GLU A 163 -9.49 -9.96 -2.45
CA GLU A 163 -10.27 -9.81 -1.21
C GLU A 163 -9.36 -9.62 0.01
N ASN A 164 -8.25 -10.33 0.10
CA ASN A 164 -7.24 -10.10 1.13
C ASN A 164 -6.77 -8.64 1.12
N THR A 165 -6.46 -8.08 -0.04
CA THR A 165 -6.02 -6.68 -0.14
C THR A 165 -7.09 -5.72 0.39
N ARG A 166 -8.38 -5.94 0.09
CA ARG A 166 -9.50 -5.15 0.61
C ARG A 166 -9.63 -5.28 2.13
N GLN A 167 -9.51 -6.51 2.66
CA GLN A 167 -9.57 -6.74 4.10
C GLN A 167 -8.42 -6.05 4.84
N GLN A 168 -7.21 -6.07 4.28
CA GLN A 168 -6.08 -5.34 4.88
C GLN A 168 -6.29 -3.82 4.88
N MET A 169 -6.90 -3.24 3.83
CA MET A 169 -7.26 -1.81 3.85
C MET A 169 -8.24 -1.48 4.98
N ARG A 170 -9.28 -2.28 5.17
CA ARG A 170 -10.23 -2.10 6.28
C ARG A 170 -9.55 -2.25 7.64
N ALA A 171 -8.75 -3.30 7.80
CA ALA A 171 -8.03 -3.59 9.04
C ALA A 171 -7.07 -2.47 9.48
N ILE A 172 -6.48 -1.71 8.55
CA ILE A 172 -5.63 -0.56 8.85
C ILE A 172 -6.41 0.51 9.62
N LEU A 173 -7.58 0.89 9.13
CA LEU A 173 -8.41 1.92 9.76
C LEU A 173 -9.11 1.40 11.04
N GLU A 174 -9.60 0.17 11.02
CA GLU A 174 -10.28 -0.43 12.17
C GLU A 174 -9.37 -0.66 13.38
N ARG A 175 -8.08 -0.94 13.15
CA ARG A 175 -7.12 -1.31 14.19
C ARG A 175 -6.21 -0.18 14.65
N SER A 176 -6.15 0.92 13.90
CA SER A 176 -5.35 2.10 14.25
C SER A 176 -6.23 3.36 14.38
N PRO A 177 -6.62 3.75 15.60
CA PRO A 177 -7.34 4.99 15.83
C PRO A 177 -6.59 6.23 15.31
N ILE A 178 -5.26 6.19 15.29
CA ILE A 178 -4.43 7.29 14.76
C ILE A 178 -4.64 7.42 13.25
N LEU A 179 -4.56 6.32 12.51
CA LEU A 179 -4.74 6.34 11.06
C LEU A 179 -6.19 6.63 10.66
N GLU A 180 -7.15 6.10 11.41
CA GLU A 180 -8.59 6.39 11.23
C GLU A 180 -8.87 7.88 11.41
N HIS A 181 -8.30 8.50 12.45
CA HIS A 181 -8.44 9.93 12.68
C HIS A 181 -7.83 10.78 11.56
N LEU A 182 -6.58 10.46 11.13
CA LEU A 182 -5.94 11.13 10.00
C LEU A 182 -6.72 11.01 8.70
N PHE A 183 -7.31 9.83 8.47
CA PHE A 183 -8.17 9.56 7.31
C PHE A 183 -9.46 10.39 7.36
N THR A 184 -10.14 10.42 8.50
CA THR A 184 -11.38 11.17 8.70
C THR A 184 -11.17 12.68 8.54
N GLU A 185 -10.01 13.21 8.95
CA GLU A 185 -9.62 14.59 8.73
C GLU A 185 -9.20 14.91 7.28
N GLY A 186 -9.16 13.91 6.39
CA GLY A 186 -8.72 14.08 5.01
C GLY A 186 -7.22 14.37 4.86
N ARG A 187 -6.42 14.09 5.89
CA ARG A 187 -4.97 14.28 5.90
C ARG A 187 -4.23 13.17 5.17
N ILE A 188 -4.80 11.97 5.16
CA ILE A 188 -4.30 10.82 4.42
C ILE A 188 -5.41 10.20 3.56
N GLY A 189 -5.01 9.48 2.52
CA GLY A 189 -5.85 8.56 1.76
C GLY A 189 -5.38 7.14 1.91
N ILE A 190 -6.25 6.18 1.60
CA ILE A 190 -5.92 4.76 1.51
C ILE A 190 -6.37 4.20 0.17
N VAL A 191 -5.51 3.44 -0.49
CA VAL A 191 -5.74 2.92 -1.85
C VAL A 191 -5.33 1.46 -1.91
N GLY A 192 -6.18 0.64 -2.54
CA GLY A 192 -5.91 -0.76 -2.86
C GLY A 192 -5.59 -0.96 -4.33
N GLY A 193 -4.64 -1.83 -4.61
CA GLY A 193 -4.26 -2.20 -5.96
C GLY A 193 -3.76 -3.63 -6.08
N MET A 194 -3.83 -4.16 -7.29
CA MET A 194 -3.26 -5.45 -7.67
C MET A 194 -2.18 -5.24 -8.73
N TYR A 195 -0.98 -5.68 -8.43
CA TYR A 195 0.15 -5.69 -9.36
C TYR A 195 0.16 -7.00 -10.15
N SER A 196 0.17 -6.91 -11.45
CA SER A 196 0.34 -8.07 -12.34
C SER A 196 1.83 -8.39 -12.49
N VAL A 197 2.26 -9.57 -12.03
CA VAL A 197 3.64 -10.03 -12.23
C VAL A 197 3.94 -10.41 -13.69
N ASP A 198 2.92 -10.46 -14.54
CA ASP A 198 3.07 -10.78 -15.97
C ASP A 198 3.28 -9.52 -16.82
N THR A 199 2.60 -8.43 -16.46
CA THR A 199 2.59 -7.19 -17.27
C THR A 199 3.32 -6.02 -16.62
N GLY A 200 3.50 -6.06 -15.29
CA GLY A 200 4.03 -4.93 -14.51
C GLY A 200 2.99 -3.83 -14.22
N GLU A 201 1.75 -4.01 -14.65
CA GLU A 201 0.67 -3.05 -14.43
C GLU A 201 0.08 -3.17 -13.02
N VAL A 202 -0.25 -2.02 -12.43
CA VAL A 202 -1.04 -1.94 -11.19
C VAL A 202 -2.45 -1.48 -11.53
N THR A 203 -3.42 -2.36 -11.29
CA THR A 203 -4.85 -2.02 -11.35
C THR A 203 -5.30 -1.58 -9.97
N PHE A 204 -5.62 -0.29 -9.82
CA PHE A 204 -6.20 0.25 -8.60
C PHE A 204 -7.72 0.03 -8.61
N PHE A 205 -8.25 -0.68 -7.62
CA PHE A 205 -9.65 -1.08 -7.58
C PHE A 205 -10.46 -0.38 -6.48
N GLU A 206 -9.79 0.18 -5.49
CA GLU A 206 -10.44 0.89 -4.38
C GLU A 206 -9.60 2.10 -3.98
N GLN A 207 -10.24 3.26 -3.90
CA GLN A 207 -9.62 4.52 -3.54
C GLN A 207 -10.52 5.21 -2.53
N ALA A 208 -10.02 5.39 -1.32
CA ALA A 208 -10.74 6.07 -0.27
C ALA A 208 -10.02 7.38 0.08
N PHE A 209 -10.66 8.48 -0.23
CA PHE A 209 -10.22 9.83 0.09
C PHE A 209 -11.37 10.58 0.76
N GLN A 210 -11.10 11.18 1.92
CA GLN A 210 -12.05 12.08 2.55
C GLN A 210 -11.80 13.50 2.05
N THR A 211 -12.89 14.22 1.76
CA THR A 211 -12.77 15.66 1.52
C THR A 211 -12.53 16.33 2.87
N PRO A 212 -11.45 17.12 3.03
CA PRO A 212 -11.22 17.85 4.29
C PRO A 212 -12.47 18.67 4.64
N ALA A 213 -12.90 18.63 5.89
CA ALA A 213 -13.98 19.49 6.36
C ALA A 213 -13.62 20.96 6.08
N PRO A 214 -14.53 21.80 5.59
CA PRO A 214 -14.24 23.20 5.34
C PRO A 214 -13.75 23.86 6.63
N ALA A 215 -12.68 24.65 6.54
CA ALA A 215 -11.95 25.25 7.67
C ALA A 215 -12.85 26.00 8.68
N ALA A 216 -14.05 26.42 8.29
CA ALA A 216 -15.04 27.05 9.14
C ALA A 216 -15.65 26.10 10.21
N ALA A 217 -15.65 24.79 10.01
CA ALA A 217 -16.19 23.83 10.99
C ALA A 217 -15.22 23.55 12.14
N MET A 218 -13.91 23.73 11.95
CA MET A 218 -12.90 23.50 12.98
C MET A 218 -12.78 24.64 14.01
N ALA A 219 -13.29 25.84 13.69
CA ALA A 219 -13.27 26.99 14.60
C ALA A 219 -14.43 27.01 15.62
N ALA A 220 -15.48 26.19 15.38
CA ALA A 220 -16.67 26.13 16.26
C ALA A 220 -16.60 25.01 17.32
N ALA A 221 -15.54 24.18 17.31
CA ALA A 221 -15.36 23.04 18.22
C ALA A 221 -14.23 23.26 19.27
N ARG A 222 -13.80 24.52 19.50
CA ARG A 222 -12.85 24.88 20.55
C ARG A 222 -13.50 25.65 21.67
#